data_a5d174d371aa12f9e845ae57fdbeb83a
#
_entry.id   a5d174d371aa12f9e845ae57fdbeb83a
#
_cell.length_a   1.000
_cell.length_b   1.000
_cell.length_c   1.000
_cell.angle_alpha   90.00
_cell.angle_beta   90.00
_cell.angle_gamma   90.00
#
_symmetry.space_group_name_H-M   'P 1'
#
loop_
_entity.id
_entity.type
_entity.pdbx_description
1 polymer ?
#
loop_
_entity_poly.entity_id
_entity_poly.type
_entity_poly.pdbx_seq_one_letter_code
_entity_poly.pdbx_strand_id
1 'polypeptide(L)'
;MARTAKNAAAPAAPAEPKIERPPSPKRWKASKDELLKLYREMLLIRRFEERAGQLYGLGLIGGFCHLYIGQEAVAVGLQSAMTVGKDSVITGYRDHGHMLAYGIDPKIIMAELTGREAGISKGKGGSMHMFSVEHGFYGGHGIVGAQVPLGTGLAFAHKYRDDSGVCL
;
A
#
# COMPACT_ATOMS: atom_id res chain seq x y z
N MET A 1 60.95 24.91 -22.75
CA MET A 1 59.75 25.71 -22.94
C MET A 1 58.53 24.87 -22.51
N ALA A 2 58.01 25.07 -21.33
CA ALA A 2 56.84 24.35 -20.77
C ALA A 2 55.57 25.15 -21.15
N ARG A 3 54.66 24.52 -21.90
CA ARG A 3 53.36 25.06 -22.21
C ARG A 3 52.43 24.88 -21.01
N THR A 4 52.06 25.96 -20.36
CA THR A 4 51.00 26.02 -19.36
C THR A 4 49.65 25.77 -20.02
N ALA A 5 49.01 24.60 -19.72
CA ALA A 5 47.65 24.31 -20.11
C ALA A 5 46.70 25.21 -19.25
N LYS A 6 45.93 26.07 -19.91
CA LYS A 6 44.84 26.83 -19.27
C LYS A 6 43.74 25.85 -18.86
N ASN A 7 43.50 25.75 -17.58
CA ASN A 7 42.30 25.06 -17.04
C ASN A 7 41.04 25.83 -17.53
N ALA A 8 40.32 25.23 -18.47
CA ALA A 8 38.96 25.67 -18.80
C ALA A 8 38.04 25.26 -17.62
N ALA A 9 37.33 26.23 -17.05
CA ALA A 9 36.34 25.98 -16.01
C ALA A 9 35.22 25.06 -16.57
N ALA A 10 34.87 24.04 -15.79
CA ALA A 10 33.76 23.16 -16.14
C ALA A 10 32.45 23.97 -16.28
N PRO A 11 31.56 23.61 -17.24
CA PRO A 11 30.30 24.31 -17.38
C PRO A 11 29.47 24.16 -16.12
N ALA A 12 28.80 25.25 -15.70
CA ALA A 12 27.92 25.26 -14.54
C ALA A 12 26.80 24.22 -14.72
N ALA A 13 26.52 23.45 -13.65
CA ALA A 13 25.43 22.51 -13.66
C ALA A 13 24.10 23.24 -13.97
N PRO A 14 23.19 22.62 -14.74
CA PRO A 14 21.88 23.21 -15.00
C PRO A 14 21.12 23.44 -13.71
N ALA A 15 20.48 24.60 -13.58
CA ALA A 15 19.69 24.94 -12.41
C ALA A 15 18.57 23.88 -12.21
N GLU A 16 18.45 23.38 -11.00
CA GLU A 16 17.37 22.43 -10.65
C GLU A 16 16.00 23.08 -10.93
N PRO A 17 15.07 22.33 -11.52
CA PRO A 17 13.72 22.84 -11.78
C PRO A 17 13.07 23.23 -10.44
N LYS A 18 12.56 24.45 -10.35
CA LYS A 18 11.77 24.90 -9.19
C LYS A 18 10.47 24.09 -9.16
N ILE A 19 10.38 23.10 -8.28
CA ILE A 19 9.14 22.37 -8.03
C ILE A 19 8.21 23.32 -7.27
N GLU A 20 7.21 23.86 -7.95
CA GLU A 20 6.13 24.59 -7.29
C GLU A 20 5.33 23.59 -6.46
N ARG A 21 5.34 23.76 -5.15
CA ARG A 21 4.52 22.94 -4.25
C ARG A 21 3.05 23.34 -4.47
N PRO A 22 2.17 22.35 -4.65
CA PRO A 22 0.73 22.63 -4.71
C PRO A 22 0.28 23.36 -3.44
N PRO A 23 -0.74 24.21 -3.53
CA PRO A 23 -1.27 24.91 -2.35
C PRO A 23 -1.65 23.88 -1.28
N SER A 24 -1.38 24.21 -0.02
CA SER A 24 -1.74 23.35 1.11
C SER A 24 -3.21 22.95 1.03
N PRO A 25 -3.56 21.68 1.11
CA PRO A 25 -4.94 21.23 1.02
C PRO A 25 -5.76 21.91 2.12
N LYS A 26 -7.00 22.30 1.81
CA LYS A 26 -7.93 22.80 2.80
C LYS A 26 -8.10 21.76 3.90
N ARG A 27 -8.05 22.15 5.16
CA ARG A 27 -8.29 21.25 6.28
C ARG A 27 -9.64 20.55 6.07
N TRP A 28 -9.62 19.23 6.03
CA TRP A 28 -10.83 18.42 6.03
C TRP A 28 -11.56 18.60 7.36
N LYS A 29 -12.87 18.90 7.28
CA LYS A 29 -13.74 19.03 8.45
C LYS A 29 -14.43 17.68 8.65
N ALA A 30 -13.90 16.87 9.56
CA ALA A 30 -14.50 15.60 9.96
C ALA A 30 -15.32 15.76 11.25
N SER A 31 -16.38 14.99 11.36
CA SER A 31 -17.10 14.81 12.61
C SER A 31 -16.27 14.01 13.63
N LYS A 32 -16.64 14.11 14.91
CA LYS A 32 -16.00 13.31 15.97
C LYS A 32 -16.09 11.80 15.68
N ASP A 33 -17.24 11.35 15.17
CA ASP A 33 -17.47 9.92 14.91
C ASP A 33 -16.64 9.40 13.75
N GLU A 34 -16.49 10.20 12.68
CA GLU A 34 -15.58 9.89 11.59
C GLU A 34 -14.13 9.79 12.06
N LEU A 35 -13.67 10.76 12.87
CA LEU A 35 -12.32 10.73 13.42
C LEU A 35 -12.08 9.50 14.32
N LEU A 36 -13.07 9.14 15.15
CA LEU A 36 -13.00 7.96 16.01
C LEU A 36 -13.00 6.68 15.19
N LYS A 37 -13.76 6.61 14.10
CA LYS A 37 -13.74 5.47 13.17
C LYS A 37 -12.35 5.29 12.57
N LEU A 38 -11.80 6.33 11.95
CA LEU A 38 -10.47 6.28 11.35
C LEU A 38 -9.38 5.91 12.38
N TYR A 39 -9.46 6.46 13.60
CA TYR A 39 -8.54 6.13 14.67
C TYR A 39 -8.61 4.64 15.05
N ARG A 40 -9.81 4.07 15.18
CA ARG A 40 -9.99 2.65 15.49
C ARG A 40 -9.42 1.75 14.40
N GLU A 41 -9.61 2.10 13.14
CA GLU A 41 -9.06 1.37 11.99
C GLU A 41 -7.53 1.41 12.00
N MET A 42 -6.92 2.58 12.20
CA MET A 42 -5.47 2.70 12.35
C MET A 42 -4.95 1.92 13.55
N LEU A 43 -5.66 1.95 14.68
CA LEU A 43 -5.28 1.21 15.88
C LEU A 43 -5.37 -0.31 15.66
N LEU A 44 -6.39 -0.79 14.94
CA LEU A 44 -6.51 -2.18 14.55
C LEU A 44 -5.30 -2.65 13.74
N ILE A 45 -4.92 -1.88 12.71
CA ILE A 45 -3.73 -2.17 11.90
C ILE A 45 -2.49 -2.24 12.79
N ARG A 46 -2.26 -1.24 13.65
CA ARG A 46 -1.12 -1.20 14.55
C ARG A 46 -1.06 -2.44 15.45
N ARG A 47 -2.15 -2.79 16.12
CA ARG A 47 -2.21 -3.93 17.03
C ARG A 47 -2.04 -5.27 16.31
N PHE A 48 -2.61 -5.38 15.11
CA PHE A 48 -2.41 -6.55 14.27
C PHE A 48 -0.93 -6.72 13.92
N GLU A 49 -0.28 -5.67 13.46
CA GLU A 49 1.13 -5.72 13.05
C GLU A 49 2.10 -5.96 14.21
N GLU A 50 1.83 -5.37 15.37
CA GLU A 50 2.58 -5.67 16.60
C GLU A 50 2.50 -7.17 16.91
N ARG A 51 1.31 -7.79 16.77
CA ARG A 51 1.12 -9.21 16.98
C ARG A 51 1.78 -10.05 15.88
N ALA A 52 1.68 -9.65 14.63
CA ALA A 52 2.36 -10.31 13.52
C ALA A 52 3.89 -10.30 13.72
N GLY A 53 4.46 -9.17 14.14
CA GLY A 53 5.88 -9.06 14.47
C GLY A 53 6.32 -10.00 15.60
N GLN A 54 5.50 -10.14 16.65
CA GLN A 54 5.75 -11.10 17.73
C GLN A 54 5.76 -12.55 17.21
N LEU A 55 4.75 -12.92 16.41
CA LEU A 55 4.65 -14.27 15.85
C LEU A 55 5.78 -14.58 14.88
N TYR A 56 6.22 -13.57 14.12
CA TYR A 56 7.40 -13.69 13.27
C TYR A 56 8.67 -13.96 14.08
N GLY A 57 8.88 -13.21 15.18
CA GLY A 57 10.00 -13.45 16.11
C GLY A 57 9.99 -14.81 16.77
N LEU A 58 8.81 -15.42 16.91
CA LEU A 58 8.63 -16.80 17.43
C LEU A 58 8.78 -17.87 16.33
N GLY A 59 9.05 -17.49 15.07
CA GLY A 59 9.19 -18.44 13.95
C GLY A 59 7.86 -19.04 13.46
N LEU A 60 6.72 -18.49 13.87
CA LEU A 60 5.39 -18.98 13.47
C LEU A 60 4.92 -18.42 12.12
N ILE A 61 5.57 -17.37 11.63
CA ILE A 61 5.38 -16.81 10.29
C ILE A 61 6.66 -17.07 9.50
N GLY A 62 6.54 -17.83 8.43
CA GLY A 62 7.66 -18.19 7.56
C GLY A 62 7.91 -17.16 6.45
N GLY A 63 9.11 -17.16 5.88
CA GLY A 63 9.48 -16.26 4.80
C GLY A 63 9.67 -14.82 5.26
N PHE A 64 9.50 -13.87 4.35
CA PHE A 64 9.54 -12.45 4.67
C PHE A 64 8.21 -11.98 5.25
N CYS A 65 8.28 -11.15 6.29
CA CYS A 65 7.11 -10.50 6.89
C CYS A 65 7.29 -8.97 6.81
N HIS A 66 6.50 -8.33 5.98
CA HIS A 66 6.58 -6.89 5.75
C HIS A 66 5.49 -6.15 6.55
N LEU A 67 5.86 -5.74 7.77
CA LEU A 67 4.94 -5.02 8.66
C LEU A 67 4.54 -3.64 8.10
N TYR A 68 3.30 -3.26 8.32
CA TYR A 68 2.72 -1.98 7.88
C TYR A 68 2.82 -0.87 8.93
N ILE A 69 3.56 -1.10 10.01
CA ILE A 69 3.74 -0.14 11.13
C ILE A 69 4.27 1.20 10.61
N GLY A 70 3.61 2.28 11.00
CA GLY A 70 3.95 3.66 10.61
C GLY A 70 3.25 4.15 9.35
N GLN A 71 2.50 3.32 8.65
CA GLN A 71 1.78 3.65 7.42
C GLN A 71 0.25 3.53 7.56
N GLU A 72 -0.27 3.37 8.76
CA GLU A 72 -1.68 3.10 9.04
C GLU A 72 -2.59 4.17 8.44
N ALA A 73 -2.20 5.43 8.56
CA ALA A 73 -2.97 6.55 8.03
C ALA A 73 -3.04 6.55 6.50
N VAL A 74 -2.05 5.98 5.82
CA VAL A 74 -2.07 5.86 4.36
C VAL A 74 -3.15 4.87 3.94
N ALA A 75 -3.15 3.65 4.49
CA ALA A 75 -4.14 2.63 4.15
C ALA A 75 -5.56 3.08 4.47
N VAL A 76 -5.78 3.60 5.68
CA VAL A 76 -7.10 4.02 6.14
C VAL A 76 -7.59 5.25 5.37
N GLY A 77 -6.71 6.23 5.11
CA GLY A 77 -7.05 7.43 4.35
C GLY A 77 -7.44 7.12 2.90
N LEU A 78 -6.68 6.27 2.23
CA LEU A 78 -6.97 5.85 0.86
C LEU A 78 -8.28 5.07 0.79
N GLN A 79 -8.45 4.08 1.67
CA GLN A 79 -9.66 3.26 1.71
C GLN A 79 -10.91 4.10 1.98
N SER A 80 -10.83 5.13 2.85
CA SER A 80 -11.97 5.99 3.16
C SER A 80 -12.51 6.78 1.97
N ALA A 81 -11.71 6.96 0.92
CA ALA A 81 -12.08 7.63 -0.32
C ALA A 81 -12.60 6.66 -1.41
N MET A 82 -12.57 5.36 -1.15
CA MET A 82 -12.90 4.33 -2.13
C MET A 82 -14.20 3.60 -1.80
N THR A 83 -14.80 3.02 -2.83
CA THR A 83 -16.00 2.19 -2.73
C THR A 83 -15.59 0.72 -2.86
N VAL A 84 -15.58 0.00 -1.74
CA VAL A 84 -15.27 -1.45 -1.71
C VAL A 84 -16.20 -2.22 -2.62
N GLY A 85 -15.66 -3.12 -3.44
CA GLY A 85 -16.41 -3.93 -4.40
C GLY A 85 -16.70 -3.23 -5.74
N LYS A 86 -16.47 -1.90 -5.83
CA LYS A 86 -16.55 -1.14 -7.08
C LYS A 86 -15.16 -0.74 -7.58
N ASP A 87 -14.39 -0.10 -6.71
CA ASP A 87 -13.04 0.33 -7.02
C ASP A 87 -12.05 -0.81 -6.85
N SER A 88 -10.99 -0.78 -7.62
CA SER A 88 -9.91 -1.76 -7.57
C SER A 88 -8.72 -1.24 -6.80
N VAL A 89 -8.08 -2.10 -6.01
CA VAL A 89 -6.82 -1.79 -5.34
C VAL A 89 -5.78 -2.83 -5.67
N ILE A 90 -4.57 -2.37 -5.92
CA ILE A 90 -3.40 -3.20 -6.13
C ILE A 90 -2.21 -2.59 -5.39
N THR A 91 -1.44 -3.42 -4.70
CA THR A 91 -0.35 -2.96 -3.84
C THR A 91 0.97 -3.64 -4.17
N GLY A 92 2.04 -3.12 -3.63
CA GLY A 92 3.30 -3.85 -3.50
C GLY A 92 3.22 -4.89 -2.37
N TYR A 93 4.37 -5.36 -1.95
CA TYR A 93 4.53 -6.46 -0.97
C TYR A 93 4.15 -6.12 0.48
N ARG A 94 3.74 -4.88 0.78
CA ARG A 94 3.37 -4.42 2.13
C ARG A 94 1.86 -4.13 2.14
N ASP A 95 1.07 -5.17 2.21
CA ASP A 95 -0.37 -5.15 1.94
C ASP A 95 -1.28 -5.43 3.16
N HIS A 96 -0.73 -5.86 4.31
CA HIS A 96 -1.54 -6.19 5.50
C HIS A 96 -2.47 -5.05 5.91
N GLY A 97 -1.94 -3.81 5.99
CA GLY A 97 -2.72 -2.64 6.38
C GLY A 97 -3.87 -2.34 5.41
N HIS A 98 -3.64 -2.53 4.13
CA HIS A 98 -4.68 -2.38 3.11
C HIS A 98 -5.77 -3.44 3.24
N MET A 99 -5.38 -4.71 3.44
CA MET A 99 -6.34 -5.80 3.66
C MET A 99 -7.24 -5.52 4.87
N LEU A 100 -6.66 -5.07 5.99
CA LEU A 100 -7.40 -4.71 7.20
C LEU A 100 -8.32 -3.52 6.97
N ALA A 101 -7.83 -2.46 6.30
CA ALA A 101 -8.63 -1.28 5.97
C ALA A 101 -9.81 -1.61 5.05
N TYR A 102 -9.65 -2.61 4.16
CA TYR A 102 -10.72 -3.13 3.29
C TYR A 102 -11.73 -4.01 4.02
N GLY A 103 -11.58 -4.21 5.33
CA GLY A 103 -12.53 -4.93 6.16
C GLY A 103 -12.38 -6.45 6.14
N ILE A 104 -11.27 -6.97 5.62
CA ILE A 104 -10.98 -8.40 5.70
C ILE A 104 -10.72 -8.78 7.17
N ASP A 105 -11.35 -9.86 7.63
CA ASP A 105 -11.21 -10.32 9.03
C ASP A 105 -9.74 -10.53 9.39
N PRO A 106 -9.22 -9.90 10.46
CA PRO A 106 -7.86 -10.08 10.94
C PRO A 106 -7.46 -11.54 11.16
N LYS A 107 -8.42 -12.41 11.49
CA LYS A 107 -8.18 -13.85 11.68
C LYS A 107 -7.79 -14.52 10.36
N ILE A 108 -8.43 -14.14 9.25
CA ILE A 108 -8.14 -14.68 7.91
C ILE A 108 -6.75 -14.24 7.47
N ILE A 109 -6.41 -12.96 7.71
CA ILE A 109 -5.07 -12.43 7.39
C ILE A 109 -4.00 -13.12 8.25
N MET A 110 -4.25 -13.29 9.54
CA MET A 110 -3.30 -13.98 10.43
C MET A 110 -3.14 -15.46 10.07
N ALA A 111 -4.22 -16.12 9.64
CA ALA A 111 -4.18 -17.49 9.15
C ALA A 111 -3.30 -17.58 7.88
N GLU A 112 -3.39 -16.61 6.97
CA GLU A 112 -2.52 -16.53 5.81
C GLU A 112 -1.05 -16.40 6.19
N LEU A 113 -0.73 -15.46 7.09
CA LEU A 113 0.63 -15.24 7.56
C LEU A 113 1.25 -16.49 8.20
N THR A 114 0.42 -17.28 8.89
CA THR A 114 0.86 -18.51 9.58
C THR A 114 0.73 -19.77 8.71
N GLY A 115 0.49 -19.64 7.40
CA GLY A 115 0.43 -20.74 6.44
C GLY A 115 -0.77 -21.69 6.65
N ARG A 116 -1.90 -21.17 7.12
CA ARG A 116 -3.11 -21.98 7.38
C ARG A 116 -4.07 -21.94 6.19
N GLU A 117 -4.76 -23.03 5.97
CA GLU A 117 -5.76 -23.17 4.89
C GLU A 117 -6.91 -22.16 5.00
N ALA A 118 -7.23 -21.72 6.23
CA ALA A 118 -8.23 -20.69 6.48
C ALA A 118 -7.78 -19.28 6.08
N GLY A 119 -6.54 -19.09 5.60
CA GLY A 119 -6.03 -17.84 5.08
C GLY A 119 -6.66 -17.45 3.74
N ILE A 120 -6.61 -16.15 3.41
CA ILE A 120 -7.24 -15.58 2.21
C ILE A 120 -6.71 -16.20 0.91
N SER A 121 -5.45 -16.61 0.88
CA SER A 121 -4.80 -17.34 -0.22
C SER A 121 -4.47 -18.78 0.17
N LYS A 122 -5.25 -19.35 1.10
CA LYS A 122 -5.11 -20.73 1.63
C LYS A 122 -3.73 -21.01 2.24
N GLY A 123 -3.12 -19.99 2.84
CA GLY A 123 -1.81 -20.07 3.47
C GLY A 123 -0.64 -20.16 2.51
N LYS A 124 -0.83 -19.91 1.22
CA LYS A 124 0.19 -20.03 0.18
C LYS A 124 0.82 -18.71 -0.22
N GLY A 125 0.13 -17.59 0.02
CA GLY A 125 0.61 -16.25 -0.32
C GLY A 125 1.53 -15.65 0.73
N GLY A 126 1.30 -15.95 2.00
CA GLY A 126 2.05 -15.37 3.11
C GLY A 126 1.89 -13.87 3.21
N SER A 127 2.94 -13.17 3.65
CA SER A 127 2.90 -11.72 3.91
C SER A 127 2.77 -10.84 2.67
N MET A 128 3.14 -11.32 1.49
CA MET A 128 3.32 -10.46 0.30
C MET A 128 2.31 -10.71 -0.82
N HIS A 129 1.50 -11.76 -0.71
CA HIS A 129 0.65 -12.22 -1.82
C HIS A 129 -0.77 -12.56 -1.34
N MET A 130 -1.42 -11.56 -0.76
CA MET A 130 -2.83 -11.65 -0.35
C MET A 130 -3.72 -11.04 -1.42
N PHE A 131 -4.83 -11.71 -1.74
CA PHE A 131 -5.77 -11.30 -2.77
C PHE A 131 -7.20 -11.49 -2.26
N SER A 132 -8.08 -10.56 -2.60
CA SER A 132 -9.51 -10.67 -2.35
C SER A 132 -10.29 -10.00 -3.47
N VAL A 133 -10.51 -10.74 -4.55
CA VAL A 133 -11.17 -10.24 -5.77
C VAL A 133 -12.59 -9.77 -5.46
N GLU A 134 -13.28 -10.44 -4.55
CA GLU A 134 -14.64 -10.06 -4.11
C GLU A 134 -14.70 -8.68 -3.45
N HIS A 135 -13.59 -8.24 -2.82
CA HIS A 135 -13.46 -6.90 -2.25
C HIS A 135 -12.79 -5.90 -3.22
N GLY A 136 -12.49 -6.31 -4.46
CA GLY A 136 -11.75 -5.47 -5.39
C GLY A 136 -10.25 -5.31 -5.06
N PHE A 137 -9.70 -6.19 -4.21
CA PHE A 137 -8.31 -6.17 -3.81
C PHE A 137 -7.49 -7.17 -4.66
N TYR A 138 -6.70 -6.64 -5.57
CA TYR A 138 -5.94 -7.41 -6.57
C TYR A 138 -4.49 -7.67 -6.13
N GLY A 139 -4.26 -7.61 -4.84
CA GLY A 139 -3.14 -8.21 -4.18
C GLY A 139 -1.90 -7.40 -3.98
N GLY A 140 -1.08 -8.03 -3.16
CA GLY A 140 0.30 -7.68 -2.93
C GLY A 140 1.23 -8.36 -3.93
N HIS A 141 2.18 -7.60 -4.44
CA HIS A 141 3.13 -8.06 -5.42
C HIS A 141 4.56 -7.93 -4.87
N GLY A 142 5.31 -9.05 -4.85
CA GLY A 142 6.69 -9.08 -4.37
C GLY A 142 7.67 -8.36 -5.30
N ILE A 143 7.37 -8.30 -6.61
CA ILE A 143 8.20 -7.60 -7.59
C ILE A 143 7.93 -6.10 -7.48
N VAL A 144 8.96 -5.33 -7.13
CA VAL A 144 8.87 -3.87 -7.00
C VAL A 144 8.47 -3.24 -8.34
N GLY A 145 7.39 -2.45 -8.31
CA GLY A 145 6.85 -1.78 -9.50
C GLY A 145 5.86 -2.61 -10.32
N ALA A 146 5.68 -3.91 -10.05
CA ALA A 146 4.74 -4.76 -10.80
C ALA A 146 3.30 -4.28 -10.71
N GLN A 147 2.91 -3.64 -9.59
CA GLN A 147 1.58 -3.06 -9.42
C GLN A 147 1.27 -1.94 -10.42
N VAL A 148 2.27 -1.26 -10.98
CA VAL A 148 2.04 -0.15 -11.92
C VAL A 148 1.43 -0.64 -13.24
N PRO A 149 2.05 -1.57 -14.00
CA PRO A 149 1.46 -2.06 -15.25
C PRO A 149 0.16 -2.85 -15.00
N LEU A 150 0.09 -3.64 -13.92
CA LEU A 150 -1.11 -4.39 -13.59
C LEU A 150 -2.27 -3.47 -13.20
N GLY A 151 -2.02 -2.46 -12.37
CA GLY A 151 -3.01 -1.45 -12.01
C GLY A 151 -3.47 -0.62 -13.23
N THR A 152 -2.57 -0.33 -14.17
CA THR A 152 -2.93 0.28 -15.44
C THR A 152 -3.91 -0.58 -16.22
N GLY A 153 -3.72 -1.91 -16.23
CA GLY A 153 -4.65 -2.85 -16.85
C GLY A 153 -6.03 -2.85 -16.17
N LEU A 154 -6.07 -2.81 -14.82
CA LEU A 154 -7.32 -2.69 -14.07
C LEU A 154 -8.04 -1.36 -14.35
N ALA A 155 -7.31 -0.25 -14.35
CA ALA A 155 -7.87 1.05 -14.69
C ALA A 155 -8.39 1.11 -16.14
N PHE A 156 -7.67 0.48 -17.08
CA PHE A 156 -8.12 0.33 -18.45
C PHE A 156 -9.42 -0.48 -18.53
N ALA A 157 -9.54 -1.57 -17.74
CA ALA A 157 -10.77 -2.37 -17.71
C ALA A 157 -11.96 -1.56 -17.20
N HIS A 158 -11.81 -0.73 -16.15
CA HIS A 158 -12.84 0.21 -15.69
C HIS A 158 -13.23 1.19 -16.81
N LYS A 159 -12.23 1.78 -17.46
CA LYS A 159 -12.45 2.71 -18.57
C LYS A 159 -13.18 2.05 -19.74
N TYR A 160 -12.79 0.83 -20.11
CA TYR A 160 -13.40 0.09 -21.22
C TYR A 160 -14.85 -0.33 -20.95
N ARG A 161 -15.16 -0.66 -19.70
CA ARG A 161 -16.53 -1.02 -19.28
C ARG A 161 -17.42 0.19 -19.02
N ASP A 162 -16.84 1.38 -18.94
CA ASP A 162 -17.53 2.63 -18.57
C ASP A 162 -18.25 2.53 -17.20
N ASP A 163 -17.63 1.83 -16.26
CA ASP A 163 -18.24 1.54 -14.94
C ASP A 163 -17.94 2.59 -13.88
N SER A 164 -17.26 3.65 -14.21
CA SER A 164 -16.83 4.74 -13.30
C SER A 164 -16.01 4.28 -12.08
N GLY A 165 -15.52 3.05 -12.05
CA GLY A 165 -14.57 2.57 -11.06
C GLY A 165 -13.18 3.16 -11.27
N VAL A 166 -12.41 3.22 -10.19
CA VAL A 166 -11.00 3.64 -10.23
C VAL A 166 -10.09 2.51 -9.78
N CYS A 167 -8.84 2.55 -10.18
CA CYS A 167 -7.80 1.67 -9.66
C CYS A 167 -6.77 2.49 -8.90
N LEU A 168 -6.54 2.14 -7.64
CA LEU A 168 -5.56 2.72 -6.75
C LEU A 168 -4.34 1.80 -6.63
#